data_a3244c40674fb32a8256a2b9d6d4ebe4
#
_entry.id   a3244c40674fb32a8256a2b9d6d4ebe4
#
_cell.length_a   1.000
_cell.length_b   1.000
_cell.length_c   1.000
_cell.angle_alpha   90.00
_cell.angle_beta   90.00
_cell.angle_gamma   90.00
#
_symmetry.space_group_name_H-M   'P 1'
#
loop_
_entity.id
_entity.type
_entity.pdbx_description
1 polymer ?
#
loop_
_entity_poly.entity_id
_entity_poly.type
_entity_poly.pdbx_seq_one_letter_code
_entity_poly.pdbx_strand_id
1 'polypeptide(L)'
;IFPHNIDNNLMTSPAQTMLIDGKTGYVIAMLDGTYVTQLRTGASSGAAFDLLGKKECKKGAMIGTGGQAAAQLEAMLAARKLEEVKIFDLNEERCKAFAEEMQKGLAKYGAKIIPAKDSDDCIEDADLIITVTPSAKPVFDGTKVKAGATISCVGTYEPHKHELDPAVLPRASKIICDSKEAALSETGDLLIPIAEGIITEEDVLGSLGDVINGKIKGRENDEEIIVYETVGV
;
A
#
# COMPACT_ATOMS: atom_id res chain seq x y z
N ILE A 1 -1.08 15.17 12.47
CA ILE A 1 -0.30 14.11 13.15
C ILE A 1 0.29 14.69 14.44
N PHE A 2 0.24 13.93 15.52
CA PHE A 2 0.75 14.31 16.86
C PHE A 2 1.86 13.34 17.28
N PRO A 3 3.10 13.52 16.82
CA PRO A 3 4.20 12.55 17.03
C PRO A 3 4.49 12.29 18.54
N HIS A 4 4.34 13.31 19.39
CA HIS A 4 4.53 13.20 20.85
C HIS A 4 3.51 12.26 21.54
N ASN A 5 2.44 11.88 20.87
CA ASN A 5 1.49 10.92 21.41
C ASN A 5 2.09 9.52 21.58
N ILE A 6 3.15 9.18 20.83
CA ILE A 6 3.86 7.92 20.95
C ILE A 6 4.42 7.76 22.37
N ASP A 7 5.01 8.81 22.92
CA ASP A 7 5.63 8.80 24.26
C ASP A 7 4.59 8.54 25.38
N ASN A 8 3.33 8.82 25.09
CA ASN A 8 2.20 8.64 26.01
C ASN A 8 1.34 7.41 25.67
N ASN A 9 1.80 6.55 24.76
CA ASN A 9 1.04 5.39 24.27
C ASN A 9 -0.36 5.78 23.72
N LEU A 10 -0.43 6.92 23.02
CA LEU A 10 -1.64 7.43 22.38
C LEU A 10 -1.49 7.35 20.85
N MET A 11 -2.61 7.33 20.15
CA MET A 11 -2.63 7.36 18.68
C MET A 11 -2.05 8.67 18.14
N THR A 12 -1.15 8.57 17.15
CA THR A 12 -0.52 9.74 16.51
C THR A 12 -1.47 10.52 15.61
N SER A 13 -2.52 9.89 15.12
CA SER A 13 -3.51 10.48 14.21
C SER A 13 -4.94 10.19 14.71
N PRO A 14 -5.33 10.74 15.88
CA PRO A 14 -6.70 10.58 16.34
C PRO A 14 -7.67 11.30 15.39
N ALA A 15 -8.75 10.64 15.02
CA ALA A 15 -9.74 11.18 14.10
C ALA A 15 -11.16 10.80 14.50
N GLN A 16 -12.12 11.65 14.16
CA GLN A 16 -13.54 11.42 14.32
C GLN A 16 -14.24 11.65 12.98
N THR A 17 -15.19 10.79 12.64
CA THR A 17 -16.04 10.95 11.46
C THR A 17 -17.47 11.14 11.89
N MET A 18 -18.12 12.19 11.39
CA MET A 18 -19.54 12.45 11.63
C MET A 18 -20.34 12.18 10.35
N LEU A 19 -21.40 11.41 10.48
CA LEU A 19 -22.37 11.23 9.41
C LEU A 19 -23.56 12.17 9.66
N ILE A 20 -23.86 13.00 8.67
CA ILE A 20 -24.91 14.02 8.74
C ILE A 20 -25.99 13.69 7.71
N ASP A 21 -27.25 13.70 8.13
CA ASP A 21 -28.38 13.58 7.21
C ASP A 21 -28.46 14.82 6.30
N GLY A 22 -28.34 14.59 4.98
CA GLY A 22 -28.27 15.68 4.00
C GLY A 22 -29.58 16.48 3.80
N LYS A 23 -30.70 15.97 4.33
CA LYS A 23 -32.02 16.67 4.24
C LYS A 23 -32.30 17.50 5.48
N THR A 24 -31.94 17.00 6.64
CA THR A 24 -32.32 17.61 7.93
C THR A 24 -31.18 18.33 8.63
N GLY A 25 -29.92 18.05 8.25
CA GLY A 25 -28.73 18.57 8.91
C GLY A 25 -28.41 17.92 10.28
N TYR A 26 -29.19 16.92 10.71
CA TYR A 26 -28.90 16.21 11.96
C TYR A 26 -27.70 15.28 11.85
N VAL A 27 -26.85 15.25 12.89
CA VAL A 27 -25.81 14.23 13.04
C VAL A 27 -26.50 12.91 13.40
N ILE A 28 -26.34 11.88 12.56
CA ILE A 28 -26.98 10.58 12.72
C ILE A 28 -25.99 9.48 13.19
N ALA A 29 -24.68 9.73 13.08
CA ALA A 29 -23.67 8.85 13.64
C ALA A 29 -22.35 9.59 13.88
N MET A 30 -21.61 9.13 14.88
CA MET A 30 -20.20 9.44 15.10
C MET A 30 -19.41 8.15 15.11
N LEU A 31 -18.31 8.12 14.37
CA LEU A 31 -17.47 6.95 14.18
C LEU A 31 -16.03 7.24 14.61
N ASP A 32 -15.31 6.21 15.03
CA ASP A 32 -13.85 6.30 15.18
C ASP A 32 -13.22 6.49 13.80
N GLY A 33 -12.80 7.71 13.50
CA GLY A 33 -12.20 8.07 12.22
C GLY A 33 -10.83 7.46 12.03
N THR A 34 -10.10 7.13 13.11
CA THR A 34 -8.81 6.44 13.04
C THR A 34 -9.00 5.02 12.49
N TYR A 35 -9.96 4.29 13.05
CA TYR A 35 -10.29 2.94 12.57
C TYR A 35 -10.83 2.96 11.13
N VAL A 36 -11.74 3.89 10.82
CA VAL A 36 -12.25 4.07 9.45
C VAL A 36 -11.11 4.33 8.46
N THR A 37 -10.13 5.18 8.83
CA THR A 37 -8.95 5.45 7.98
C THR A 37 -8.14 4.20 7.73
N GLN A 38 -7.85 3.39 8.74
CA GLN A 38 -7.12 2.13 8.58
C GLN A 38 -7.87 1.17 7.65
N LEU A 39 -9.16 0.97 7.91
CA LEU A 39 -9.99 0.03 7.16
C LEU A 39 -10.13 0.44 5.68
N ARG A 40 -10.45 1.73 5.39
CA ARG A 40 -10.65 2.19 4.00
C ARG A 40 -9.34 2.18 3.20
N THR A 41 -8.20 2.53 3.85
CA THR A 41 -6.89 2.53 3.19
C THR A 41 -6.45 1.09 2.87
N GLY A 42 -6.64 0.15 3.80
CA GLY A 42 -6.41 -1.26 3.53
C GLY A 42 -7.32 -1.79 2.42
N ALA A 43 -8.60 -1.46 2.45
CA ALA A 43 -9.57 -1.88 1.44
C ALA A 43 -9.20 -1.37 0.03
N SER A 44 -8.62 -0.17 -0.09
CA SER A 44 -8.13 0.37 -1.37
C SER A 44 -7.03 -0.51 -1.97
N SER A 45 -6.01 -0.87 -1.18
CA SER A 45 -4.95 -1.79 -1.62
C SER A 45 -5.49 -3.19 -1.90
N GLY A 46 -6.42 -3.69 -1.08
CA GLY A 46 -7.09 -4.96 -1.32
C GLY A 46 -7.83 -5.00 -2.66
N ALA A 47 -8.59 -3.95 -2.98
CA ALA A 47 -9.26 -3.81 -4.27
C ALA A 47 -8.27 -3.74 -5.44
N ALA A 48 -7.16 -2.99 -5.26
CA ALA A 48 -6.09 -2.95 -6.26
C ALA A 48 -5.50 -4.35 -6.50
N PHE A 49 -5.19 -5.11 -5.47
CA PHE A 49 -4.70 -6.48 -5.61
C PHE A 49 -5.72 -7.42 -6.24
N ASP A 50 -7.01 -7.25 -5.95
CA ASP A 50 -8.04 -8.09 -6.58
C ASP A 50 -8.19 -7.80 -8.07
N LEU A 51 -8.09 -6.54 -8.48
CA LEU A 51 -8.26 -6.13 -9.87
C LEU A 51 -6.98 -6.25 -10.70
N LEU A 52 -5.82 -5.97 -10.09
CA LEU A 52 -4.53 -5.80 -10.76
C LEU A 52 -3.54 -6.93 -10.48
N GLY A 53 -3.73 -7.70 -9.41
CA GLY A 53 -2.89 -8.83 -9.07
C GLY A 53 -3.16 -10.06 -9.96
N LYS A 54 -2.13 -10.91 -10.12
CA LYS A 54 -2.33 -12.22 -10.75
C LYS A 54 -3.40 -13.02 -10.02
N LYS A 55 -4.07 -13.92 -10.71
CA LYS A 55 -5.05 -14.82 -10.07
C LYS A 55 -4.38 -15.76 -9.08
N GLU A 56 -3.22 -16.31 -9.48
CA GLU A 56 -2.43 -17.23 -8.65
C GLU A 56 -1.24 -16.45 -8.05
N CYS A 57 -1.44 -15.92 -6.84
CA CYS A 57 -0.38 -15.34 -6.03
C CYS A 57 -0.07 -16.28 -4.85
N LYS A 58 1.20 -16.42 -4.52
CA LYS A 58 1.67 -17.29 -3.42
C LYS A 58 2.41 -16.54 -2.33
N LYS A 59 3.19 -15.53 -2.70
CA LYS A 59 4.05 -14.78 -1.78
C LYS A 59 3.66 -13.32 -1.73
N GLY A 60 3.57 -12.79 -0.53
CA GLY A 60 3.42 -11.37 -0.25
C GLY A 60 4.64 -10.80 0.44
N ALA A 61 4.83 -9.50 0.28
CA ALA A 61 5.84 -8.70 0.98
C ALA A 61 5.20 -7.44 1.54
N MET A 62 5.56 -7.06 2.76
CA MET A 62 5.14 -5.79 3.33
C MET A 62 6.32 -5.11 4.03
N ILE A 63 6.58 -3.86 3.65
CA ILE A 63 7.63 -3.03 4.23
C ILE A 63 6.98 -1.90 5.03
N GLY A 64 7.22 -1.91 6.33
CA GLY A 64 6.65 -1.01 7.32
C GLY A 64 5.65 -1.71 8.23
N THR A 65 5.71 -1.39 9.54
CA THR A 65 4.85 -1.96 10.58
C THR A 65 4.17 -0.86 11.41
N GLY A 66 3.86 0.26 10.74
CA GLY A 66 3.19 1.43 11.34
C GLY A 66 1.68 1.25 11.50
N GLY A 67 0.98 2.35 11.82
CA GLY A 67 -0.45 2.34 12.14
C GLY A 67 -1.39 1.83 11.05
N GLN A 68 -0.97 1.84 9.77
CA GLN A 68 -1.77 1.31 8.66
C GLN A 68 -1.47 -0.17 8.35
N ALA A 69 -0.34 -0.71 8.83
CA ALA A 69 0.21 -1.98 8.40
C ALA A 69 -0.74 -3.18 8.62
N ALA A 70 -1.43 -3.26 9.75
CA ALA A 70 -2.33 -4.37 10.06
C ALA A 70 -3.50 -4.47 9.05
N ALA A 71 -4.13 -3.34 8.75
CA ALA A 71 -5.24 -3.29 7.78
C ALA A 71 -4.76 -3.57 6.35
N GLN A 72 -3.56 -3.10 5.98
CA GLN A 72 -2.94 -3.38 4.69
C GLN A 72 -2.65 -4.87 4.52
N LEU A 73 -2.07 -5.51 5.54
CA LEU A 73 -1.77 -6.93 5.52
C LEU A 73 -3.05 -7.78 5.44
N GLU A 74 -4.07 -7.45 6.24
CA GLU A 74 -5.35 -8.16 6.17
C GLU A 74 -6.00 -8.03 4.80
N ALA A 75 -5.97 -6.84 4.20
CA ALA A 75 -6.52 -6.61 2.87
C ALA A 75 -5.78 -7.39 1.77
N MET A 76 -4.45 -7.49 1.83
CA MET A 76 -3.65 -8.33 0.94
C MET A 76 -4.07 -9.80 1.03
N LEU A 77 -4.21 -10.33 2.25
CA LEU A 77 -4.61 -11.72 2.50
C LEU A 77 -6.08 -11.99 2.12
N ALA A 78 -6.95 -10.99 2.23
CA ALA A 78 -8.34 -11.10 1.79
C ALA A 78 -8.46 -11.12 0.25
N ALA A 79 -7.61 -10.37 -0.45
CA ALA A 79 -7.61 -10.28 -1.90
C ALA A 79 -7.07 -11.56 -2.56
N ARG A 80 -6.07 -12.23 -1.97
CA ARG A 80 -5.40 -13.41 -2.55
C ARG A 80 -5.05 -14.45 -1.49
N LYS A 81 -5.20 -15.72 -1.87
CA LYS A 81 -4.79 -16.84 -1.03
C LYS A 81 -3.28 -17.04 -1.10
N LEU A 82 -2.56 -16.35 -0.21
CA LEU A 82 -1.10 -16.44 -0.12
C LEU A 82 -0.67 -17.64 0.74
N GLU A 83 0.49 -18.20 0.43
CA GLU A 83 1.16 -19.23 1.22
C GLU A 83 2.05 -18.62 2.30
N GLU A 84 2.74 -17.51 1.95
CA GLU A 84 3.68 -16.82 2.83
C GLU A 84 3.62 -15.30 2.62
N VAL A 85 3.77 -14.54 3.70
CA VAL A 85 4.03 -13.10 3.66
C VAL A 85 5.24 -12.77 4.50
N LYS A 86 6.25 -12.14 3.90
CA LYS A 86 7.40 -11.59 4.59
C LYS A 86 7.13 -10.15 5.00
N ILE A 87 7.54 -9.78 6.21
CA ILE A 87 7.40 -8.43 6.78
C ILE A 87 8.79 -7.88 7.05
N PHE A 88 9.03 -6.63 6.67
CA PHE A 88 10.27 -5.92 6.99
C PHE A 88 10.00 -4.56 7.64
N ASP A 89 10.80 -4.22 8.64
CA ASP A 89 10.85 -2.90 9.27
C ASP A 89 12.29 -2.64 9.76
N LEU A 90 12.72 -1.39 9.73
CA LEU A 90 14.05 -1.00 10.25
C LEU A 90 14.23 -1.31 11.74
N ASN A 91 13.14 -1.34 12.50
CA ASN A 91 13.14 -1.79 13.89
C ASN A 91 12.82 -3.28 13.94
N GLU A 92 13.87 -4.10 14.12
CA GLU A 92 13.79 -5.57 14.12
C GLU A 92 12.85 -6.11 15.20
N GLU A 93 12.87 -5.53 16.41
CA GLU A 93 12.01 -5.98 17.51
C GLU A 93 10.54 -5.71 17.22
N ARG A 94 10.25 -4.53 16.68
CA ARG A 94 8.88 -4.15 16.25
C ARG A 94 8.42 -5.04 15.11
N CYS A 95 9.29 -5.34 14.14
CA CYS A 95 8.99 -6.22 13.02
C CYS A 95 8.61 -7.62 13.50
N LYS A 96 9.40 -8.22 14.41
CA LYS A 96 9.13 -9.54 14.99
C LYS A 96 7.82 -9.57 15.76
N ALA A 97 7.63 -8.59 16.65
CA ALA A 97 6.39 -8.49 17.44
C ALA A 97 5.15 -8.35 16.57
N PHE A 98 5.23 -7.49 15.54
CA PHE A 98 4.14 -7.32 14.57
C PHE A 98 3.85 -8.61 13.79
N ALA A 99 4.88 -9.29 13.27
CA ALA A 99 4.70 -10.55 12.53
C ALA A 99 4.04 -11.64 13.41
N GLU A 100 4.45 -11.75 14.68
CA GLU A 100 3.85 -12.71 15.64
C GLU A 100 2.38 -12.37 15.96
N GLU A 101 2.07 -11.10 16.14
CA GLU A 101 0.70 -10.62 16.38
C GLU A 101 -0.19 -10.92 15.18
N MET A 102 0.27 -10.57 13.98
CA MET A 102 -0.47 -10.77 12.75
C MET A 102 -0.62 -12.26 12.41
N GLN A 103 0.40 -13.09 12.67
CA GLN A 103 0.29 -14.54 12.48
C GLN A 103 -0.85 -15.15 13.33
N LYS A 104 -1.07 -14.62 14.55
CA LYS A 104 -2.17 -15.07 15.41
C LYS A 104 -3.50 -14.48 14.97
N GLY A 105 -3.54 -13.15 14.74
CA GLY A 105 -4.77 -12.41 14.41
C GLY A 105 -5.36 -12.78 13.05
N LEU A 106 -4.51 -13.10 12.08
CA LEU A 106 -4.89 -13.38 10.70
C LEU A 106 -4.78 -14.88 10.33
N ALA A 107 -4.69 -15.76 11.32
CA ALA A 107 -4.60 -17.22 11.12
C ALA A 107 -5.71 -17.80 10.24
N LYS A 108 -6.88 -17.17 10.20
CA LYS A 108 -8.02 -17.55 9.34
C LYS A 108 -7.68 -17.59 7.85
N TYR A 109 -6.67 -16.83 7.39
CA TYR A 109 -6.27 -16.79 5.98
C TYR A 109 -5.28 -17.91 5.61
N GLY A 110 -4.67 -18.58 6.59
CA GLY A 110 -3.80 -19.73 6.37
C GLY A 110 -2.40 -19.45 5.86
N ALA A 111 -2.04 -18.18 5.66
CA ALA A 111 -0.70 -17.78 5.24
C ALA A 111 0.29 -17.81 6.41
N LYS A 112 1.55 -18.13 6.12
CA LYS A 112 2.65 -17.98 7.05
C LYS A 112 3.15 -16.54 7.01
N ILE A 113 3.12 -15.84 8.14
CA ILE A 113 3.58 -14.45 8.28
C ILE A 113 4.88 -14.46 9.08
N ILE A 114 5.98 -13.99 8.47
CA ILE A 114 7.31 -14.05 9.06
C ILE A 114 8.08 -12.74 8.87
N PRO A 115 8.97 -12.39 9.82
CA PRO A 115 9.88 -11.27 9.60
C PRO A 115 10.93 -11.64 8.54
N ALA A 116 11.23 -10.70 7.65
CA ALA A 116 12.33 -10.79 6.70
C ALA A 116 13.64 -10.34 7.34
N LYS A 117 14.75 -10.80 6.79
CA LYS A 117 16.10 -10.42 7.20
C LYS A 117 16.44 -8.97 6.84
N ASP A 118 16.07 -8.57 5.65
CA ASP A 118 16.25 -7.23 5.08
C ASP A 118 15.17 -6.96 4.04
N SER A 119 15.15 -5.76 3.45
CA SER A 119 14.12 -5.39 2.47
C SER A 119 14.20 -6.19 1.18
N ASP A 120 15.39 -6.59 0.77
CA ASP A 120 15.58 -7.39 -0.44
C ASP A 120 15.06 -8.83 -0.24
N ASP A 121 15.39 -9.45 0.91
CA ASP A 121 14.80 -10.74 1.31
C ASP A 121 13.26 -10.62 1.42
N CYS A 122 12.76 -9.48 1.88
CA CYS A 122 11.32 -9.26 1.99
C CYS A 122 10.61 -9.38 0.65
N ILE A 123 11.13 -8.73 -0.39
CA ILE A 123 10.50 -8.68 -1.72
C ILE A 123 10.87 -9.86 -2.62
N GLU A 124 11.80 -10.73 -2.19
CA GLU A 124 12.26 -11.86 -2.99
C GLU A 124 11.10 -12.78 -3.38
N ASP A 125 10.91 -12.96 -4.69
CA ASP A 125 9.80 -13.73 -5.27
C ASP A 125 8.38 -13.27 -4.86
N ALA A 126 8.19 -12.07 -4.33
CA ALA A 126 6.88 -11.58 -3.96
C ALA A 126 5.98 -11.33 -5.17
N ASP A 127 4.73 -11.83 -5.12
CA ASP A 127 3.69 -11.56 -6.11
C ASP A 127 2.95 -10.26 -5.80
N LEU A 128 2.77 -9.98 -4.52
CA LEU A 128 2.15 -8.76 -4.00
C LEU A 128 3.11 -8.07 -3.05
N ILE A 129 3.32 -6.78 -3.22
CA ILE A 129 4.21 -5.96 -2.41
C ILE A 129 3.42 -4.76 -1.87
N ILE A 130 3.56 -4.46 -0.58
CA ILE A 130 3.06 -3.23 0.04
C ILE A 130 4.24 -2.46 0.60
N THR A 131 4.30 -1.16 0.29
CA THR A 131 5.13 -0.21 1.03
C THR A 131 4.22 0.72 1.83
N VAL A 132 4.47 0.82 3.14
CA VAL A 132 3.63 1.59 4.08
C VAL A 132 4.50 2.28 5.13
N THR A 133 5.49 3.05 4.65
CA THR A 133 6.49 3.70 5.49
C THR A 133 6.47 5.23 5.32
N PRO A 134 6.93 5.99 6.30
CA PRO A 134 7.15 7.43 6.15
C PRO A 134 8.54 7.75 5.54
N SER A 135 9.15 6.83 4.80
CA SER A 135 10.51 6.98 4.29
C SER A 135 10.63 8.17 3.33
N ALA A 136 11.79 8.81 3.34
CA ALA A 136 12.15 9.84 2.36
C ALA A 136 13.09 9.30 1.26
N LYS A 137 13.29 7.97 1.24
CA LYS A 137 14.18 7.28 0.28
C LYS A 137 13.62 5.90 -0.03
N PRO A 138 13.95 5.31 -1.19
CA PRO A 138 13.55 3.96 -1.55
C PRO A 138 13.80 2.96 -0.42
N VAL A 139 12.83 2.09 -0.20
CA VAL A 139 12.86 1.13 0.91
C VAL A 139 13.28 -0.28 0.48
N PHE A 140 13.43 -0.52 -0.82
CA PHE A 140 13.95 -1.76 -1.41
C PHE A 140 14.59 -1.49 -2.77
N ASP A 141 15.37 -2.43 -3.30
CA ASP A 141 15.95 -2.36 -4.65
C ASP A 141 14.90 -2.75 -5.71
N GLY A 142 14.42 -1.76 -6.46
CA GLY A 142 13.38 -1.93 -7.49
C GLY A 142 13.78 -2.83 -8.65
N THR A 143 15.09 -3.01 -8.89
CA THR A 143 15.58 -3.90 -9.94
C THR A 143 15.31 -5.38 -9.63
N LYS A 144 15.10 -5.71 -8.34
CA LYS A 144 14.82 -7.06 -7.84
C LYS A 144 13.36 -7.47 -7.87
N VAL A 145 12.47 -6.54 -8.17
CA VAL A 145 11.04 -6.85 -8.34
C VAL A 145 10.89 -7.85 -9.50
N LYS A 146 10.25 -8.99 -9.23
CA LYS A 146 10.04 -10.00 -10.26
C LYS A 146 8.96 -9.60 -11.26
N ALA A 147 9.03 -10.15 -12.47
CA ALA A 147 7.94 -10.07 -13.44
C ALA A 147 6.63 -10.60 -12.83
N GLY A 148 5.51 -9.96 -13.15
CA GLY A 148 4.19 -10.31 -12.64
C GLY A 148 3.84 -9.77 -11.26
N ALA A 149 4.73 -9.04 -10.59
CA ALA A 149 4.44 -8.45 -9.29
C ALA A 149 3.42 -7.31 -9.38
N THR A 150 2.63 -7.14 -8.32
CA THR A 150 1.79 -5.95 -8.11
C THR A 150 2.24 -5.26 -6.84
N ILE A 151 2.52 -3.97 -6.93
CA ILE A 151 3.03 -3.15 -5.82
C ILE A 151 1.95 -2.15 -5.43
N SER A 152 1.61 -2.06 -4.16
CA SER A 152 0.77 -1.00 -3.60
C SER A 152 1.62 -0.09 -2.72
N CYS A 153 1.77 1.17 -3.15
CA CYS A 153 2.51 2.21 -2.44
C CYS A 153 1.51 3.05 -1.63
N VAL A 154 1.70 3.12 -0.31
CA VAL A 154 0.72 3.68 0.63
C VAL A 154 1.31 4.75 1.54
N GLY A 155 2.62 4.72 1.75
CA GLY A 155 3.23 5.52 2.81
C GLY A 155 3.53 6.96 2.43
N THR A 156 3.61 7.27 1.14
CA THR A 156 4.05 8.58 0.65
C THR A 156 2.86 9.48 0.30
N TYR A 157 2.78 10.62 0.98
CA TYR A 157 1.79 11.68 0.75
C TYR A 157 2.45 13.08 0.80
N GLU A 158 3.75 13.15 0.57
CA GLU A 158 4.53 14.39 0.55
C GLU A 158 5.41 14.43 -0.70
N PRO A 159 5.40 15.53 -1.47
CA PRO A 159 6.07 15.59 -2.79
C PRO A 159 7.59 15.37 -2.76
N HIS A 160 8.22 15.55 -1.61
CA HIS A 160 9.68 15.43 -1.44
C HIS A 160 10.13 14.12 -0.79
N LYS A 161 9.20 13.19 -0.54
CA LYS A 161 9.49 11.87 0.00
C LYS A 161 9.08 10.80 -0.99
N HIS A 162 9.81 9.70 -0.99
CA HIS A 162 9.47 8.53 -1.79
C HIS A 162 9.91 7.24 -1.07
N GLU A 163 9.11 6.22 -1.14
CA GLU A 163 9.44 4.89 -0.64
C GLU A 163 9.65 3.89 -1.79
N LEU A 164 9.06 4.13 -2.95
CA LEU A 164 9.26 3.32 -4.14
C LEU A 164 10.60 3.64 -4.81
N ASP A 165 11.36 2.62 -5.17
CA ASP A 165 12.55 2.81 -6.02
C ASP A 165 12.12 3.16 -7.45
N PRO A 166 12.54 4.33 -7.97
CA PRO A 166 12.24 4.72 -9.35
C PRO A 166 12.62 3.70 -10.43
N ALA A 167 13.57 2.79 -10.15
CA ALA A 167 13.96 1.72 -11.06
C ALA A 167 12.81 0.74 -11.40
N VAL A 168 11.75 0.69 -10.59
CA VAL A 168 10.55 -0.10 -10.89
C VAL A 168 9.74 0.51 -12.02
N LEU A 169 9.63 1.84 -12.08
CA LEU A 169 8.66 2.55 -12.91
C LEU A 169 8.84 2.31 -14.43
N PRO A 170 10.06 2.36 -14.99
CA PRO A 170 10.25 2.01 -16.41
C PRO A 170 9.96 0.54 -16.75
N ARG A 171 9.91 -0.32 -15.74
CA ARG A 171 9.58 -1.75 -15.88
C ARG A 171 8.09 -2.02 -15.66
N ALA A 172 7.38 -1.07 -15.08
CA ALA A 172 5.95 -1.19 -14.84
C ALA A 172 5.17 -1.10 -16.17
N SER A 173 4.34 -2.10 -16.42
CA SER A 173 3.41 -2.07 -17.56
C SER A 173 2.26 -1.10 -17.35
N LYS A 174 1.91 -0.84 -16.09
CA LYS A 174 0.84 0.08 -15.71
C LYS A 174 1.16 0.75 -14.37
N ILE A 175 0.91 2.05 -14.31
CA ILE A 175 0.89 2.85 -13.09
C ILE A 175 -0.55 3.35 -12.93
N ILE A 176 -1.21 2.90 -11.86
CA ILE A 176 -2.62 3.19 -11.52
C ILE A 176 -2.64 3.86 -10.15
N CYS A 177 -3.56 4.79 -9.91
CA CYS A 177 -3.67 5.53 -8.65
C CYS A 177 -5.07 5.36 -8.03
N ASP A 178 -5.24 5.82 -6.78
CA ASP A 178 -6.57 6.10 -6.24
C ASP A 178 -7.20 7.33 -6.92
N SER A 179 -6.43 8.43 -7.07
CA SER A 179 -6.77 9.61 -7.87
C SER A 179 -5.52 10.09 -8.60
N LYS A 180 -5.57 10.15 -9.94
CA LYS A 180 -4.44 10.63 -10.75
C LYS A 180 -4.09 12.09 -10.41
N GLU A 181 -5.08 12.94 -10.23
CA GLU A 181 -4.89 14.37 -9.91
C GLU A 181 -4.19 14.54 -8.54
N ALA A 182 -4.64 13.81 -7.52
CA ALA A 182 -4.04 13.86 -6.19
C ALA A 182 -2.63 13.25 -6.19
N ALA A 183 -2.43 12.08 -6.79
CA ALA A 183 -1.13 11.43 -6.85
C ALA A 183 -0.08 12.31 -7.56
N LEU A 184 -0.44 12.97 -8.67
CA LEU A 184 0.44 13.88 -9.39
C LEU A 184 0.66 15.24 -8.69
N SER A 185 0.07 15.46 -7.51
CA SER A 185 0.30 16.66 -6.70
C SER A 185 0.89 16.38 -5.32
N GLU A 186 0.76 15.16 -4.81
CA GLU A 186 1.05 14.86 -3.41
C GLU A 186 2.18 13.83 -3.20
N THR A 187 2.36 12.83 -4.09
CA THR A 187 3.36 11.78 -3.82
C THR A 187 4.69 11.98 -4.54
N GLY A 188 5.77 11.96 -3.77
CA GLY A 188 7.12 11.96 -4.34
C GLY A 188 7.48 10.66 -5.06
N ASP A 189 6.77 9.55 -4.83
CA ASP A 189 6.96 8.30 -5.58
C ASP A 189 6.74 8.47 -7.09
N LEU A 190 5.93 9.45 -7.49
CA LEU A 190 5.71 9.82 -8.90
C LEU A 190 6.38 11.14 -9.27
N LEU A 191 6.28 12.17 -8.42
CA LEU A 191 6.76 13.52 -8.73
C LEU A 191 8.28 13.59 -8.88
N ILE A 192 9.03 12.86 -8.06
CA ILE A 192 10.49 12.83 -8.14
C ILE A 192 10.95 12.18 -9.45
N PRO A 193 10.49 10.95 -9.82
CA PRO A 193 10.86 10.34 -11.09
C PRO A 193 10.41 11.14 -12.33
N ILE A 194 9.27 11.84 -12.25
CA ILE A 194 8.83 12.75 -13.33
C ILE A 194 9.80 13.92 -13.46
N ALA A 195 10.20 14.55 -12.36
CA ALA A 195 11.16 15.65 -12.38
C ALA A 195 12.55 15.23 -12.88
N GLU A 196 12.93 13.97 -12.64
CA GLU A 196 14.18 13.37 -13.10
C GLU A 196 14.09 12.85 -14.57
N GLY A 197 12.92 12.88 -15.19
CA GLY A 197 12.70 12.40 -16.55
C GLY A 197 12.74 10.88 -16.71
N ILE A 198 12.53 10.13 -15.63
CA ILE A 198 12.46 8.66 -15.64
C ILE A 198 11.12 8.18 -16.19
N ILE A 199 10.04 8.87 -15.86
CA ILE A 199 8.69 8.71 -16.38
C ILE A 199 8.08 10.07 -16.70
N THR A 200 6.90 10.07 -17.32
CA THR A 200 6.09 11.26 -17.59
C THR A 200 4.72 11.16 -16.91
N GLU A 201 3.94 12.23 -16.85
CA GLU A 201 2.58 12.21 -16.33
C GLU A 201 1.64 11.30 -17.16
N GLU A 202 1.94 11.10 -18.45
CA GLU A 202 1.19 10.22 -19.35
C GLU A 202 1.37 8.74 -19.01
N ASP A 203 2.49 8.36 -18.38
CA ASP A 203 2.74 6.98 -17.93
C ASP A 203 1.84 6.59 -16.76
N VAL A 204 1.31 7.57 -16.03
CA VAL A 204 0.26 7.36 -15.02
C VAL A 204 -1.07 7.26 -15.74
N LEU A 205 -1.58 6.06 -15.92
CA LEU A 205 -2.71 5.77 -16.81
C LEU A 205 -4.04 6.35 -16.29
N GLY A 206 -4.27 6.34 -15.00
CA GLY A 206 -5.50 6.84 -14.39
C GLY A 206 -5.80 6.21 -13.03
N SER A 207 -7.08 6.18 -12.67
CA SER A 207 -7.52 5.71 -11.37
C SER A 207 -7.96 4.24 -11.35
N LEU A 208 -7.97 3.63 -10.16
CA LEU A 208 -8.57 2.32 -9.94
C LEU A 208 -10.06 2.32 -10.33
N GLY A 209 -10.75 3.46 -10.13
CA GLY A 209 -12.12 3.66 -10.59
C GLY A 209 -12.26 3.57 -12.12
N ASP A 210 -11.27 4.01 -12.87
CA ASP A 210 -11.28 3.87 -14.33
C ASP A 210 -11.08 2.42 -14.77
N VAL A 211 -10.31 1.64 -14.01
CA VAL A 211 -10.21 0.18 -14.22
C VAL A 211 -11.54 -0.51 -13.93
N ILE A 212 -12.20 -0.19 -12.81
CA ILE A 212 -13.52 -0.75 -12.44
C ILE A 212 -14.57 -0.44 -13.51
N ASN A 213 -14.55 0.78 -14.06
CA ASN A 213 -15.49 1.21 -15.09
C ASN A 213 -15.10 0.76 -16.52
N GLY A 214 -14.04 -0.01 -16.68
CA GLY A 214 -13.59 -0.56 -17.97
C GLY A 214 -12.99 0.48 -18.93
N LYS A 215 -12.65 1.67 -18.46
CA LYS A 215 -11.95 2.69 -19.27
C LYS A 215 -10.48 2.34 -19.43
N ILE A 216 -9.87 1.73 -18.41
CA ILE A 216 -8.51 1.22 -18.40
C ILE A 216 -8.59 -0.28 -18.18
N LYS A 217 -7.83 -1.04 -18.97
CA LYS A 217 -7.71 -2.48 -18.75
C LYS A 217 -6.89 -2.73 -17.48
N GLY A 218 -7.36 -3.65 -16.64
CA GLY A 218 -6.59 -4.19 -15.53
C GLY A 218 -5.40 -5.02 -16.04
N ARG A 219 -4.99 -6.03 -15.27
CA ARG A 219 -3.94 -6.97 -15.69
C ARG A 219 -4.35 -7.74 -16.94
N GLU A 220 -3.47 -7.78 -17.95
CA GLU A 220 -3.72 -8.46 -19.22
C GLU A 220 -2.89 -9.77 -19.36
N ASN A 221 -1.77 -9.89 -18.64
CA ASN A 221 -0.96 -11.10 -18.58
C ASN A 221 -0.18 -11.22 -17.27
N ASP A 222 0.42 -12.38 -17.02
CA ASP A 222 1.09 -12.72 -15.77
C ASP A 222 2.52 -12.15 -15.63
N GLU A 223 3.07 -11.54 -16.68
CA GLU A 223 4.41 -10.94 -16.67
C GLU A 223 4.38 -9.43 -16.34
N GLU A 224 3.21 -8.78 -16.40
CA GLU A 224 3.09 -7.35 -16.11
C GLU A 224 3.50 -7.03 -14.67
N ILE A 225 4.40 -6.06 -14.50
CA ILE A 225 4.60 -5.38 -13.22
C ILE A 225 3.59 -4.23 -13.19
N ILE A 226 2.80 -4.14 -12.12
CA ILE A 226 1.80 -3.08 -11.97
C ILE A 226 2.06 -2.35 -10.65
N VAL A 227 2.12 -1.03 -10.73
CA VAL A 227 2.23 -0.14 -9.57
C VAL A 227 0.87 0.49 -9.31
N TYR A 228 0.40 0.39 -8.09
CA TYR A 228 -0.76 1.10 -7.56
C TYR A 228 -0.30 2.10 -6.51
N GLU A 229 -0.54 3.37 -6.76
CA GLU A 229 -0.19 4.48 -5.88
C GLU A 229 -1.44 5.01 -5.17
N THR A 230 -1.39 5.19 -3.86
CA THR A 230 -2.51 5.77 -3.11
C THR A 230 -2.03 6.82 -2.11
N VAL A 231 -2.57 8.02 -2.24
CA VAL A 231 -2.32 9.15 -1.34
C VAL A 231 -3.44 9.36 -0.32
N GLY A 232 -4.48 8.55 -0.41
CA GLY A 232 -5.53 8.49 0.60
C GLY A 232 -6.71 9.44 0.36
N VAL A 233 -7.09 9.68 -0.87
CA VAL A 233 -8.31 10.40 -1.26
C VAL A 233 -9.55 9.52 -1.29
#